data_643412402b79b1fdd2f72369a203320c
#
_entry.id   643412402b79b1fdd2f72369a203320c
#
_cell.length_a   1.000
_cell.length_b   1.000
_cell.length_c   1.000
_cell.angle_alpha   90.00
_cell.angle_beta   90.00
_cell.angle_gamma   90.00
#
_symmetry.space_group_name_H-M   'P 1'
#
loop_
_entity.id
_entity.type
_entity.pdbx_description
1 polymer ?
#
loop_
_entity_poly.entity_id
_entity_poly.type
_entity_poly.pdbx_seq_one_letter_code
_entity_poly.pdbx_strand_id
1 'polypeptide(L)'
;RQLTSCNDYQKILRNEDTAAKYKAAEEYYENEEWRRASNLFEQISPKYRGRPQAERITFFYASSLLNIKNYLTAAYKFEEFVKAYPLSQKAEEAAYLAAFCYYKQSPVHTLTQEKTIEAIEKLQEFINFYPNSEKLSNASDLVQELRVKLEEKAFEIGKQYNKIRDYKSAIIVLNSFISDYPGTPYREDALFF
;
A
#
# COMPACT_ATOMS: atom_id res chain seq x y z
N ARG A 1 -16.97 27.95 14.26
CA ARG A 1 -17.36 27.50 12.88
C ARG A 1 -17.45 25.98 12.68
N GLN A 2 -17.11 25.15 13.68
CA GLN A 2 -17.06 23.68 13.50
C GLN A 2 -18.41 22.95 13.70
N LEU A 3 -19.38 23.51 14.40
CA LEU A 3 -20.66 22.81 14.70
C LEU A 3 -21.65 22.83 13.53
N THR A 4 -21.66 23.85 12.68
CA THR A 4 -22.51 23.93 11.48
C THR A 4 -22.06 22.93 10.40
N SER A 5 -20.76 22.73 10.22
CA SER A 5 -20.15 21.81 9.24
C SER A 5 -20.53 20.34 9.47
N CYS A 6 -20.72 19.92 10.73
CA CYS A 6 -21.11 18.54 11.04
C CYS A 6 -22.58 18.25 10.66
N ASN A 7 -23.46 19.22 10.84
CA ASN A 7 -24.89 19.09 10.48
C ASN A 7 -25.08 19.05 8.96
N ASP A 8 -24.33 19.84 8.21
CA ASP A 8 -24.44 19.89 6.75
C ASP A 8 -23.90 18.61 6.10
N TYR A 9 -22.80 18.04 6.62
CA TYR A 9 -22.31 16.74 6.19
C TYR A 9 -23.35 15.63 6.42
N GLN A 10 -24.02 15.60 7.57
CA GLN A 10 -25.05 14.60 7.86
C GLN A 10 -26.27 14.73 6.94
N LYS A 11 -26.63 15.95 6.54
CA LYS A 11 -27.70 16.19 5.57
C LYS A 11 -27.30 15.64 4.19
N ILE A 12 -26.09 15.92 3.69
CA ILE A 12 -25.65 15.44 2.40
C ILE A 12 -25.47 13.92 2.38
N LEU A 13 -25.01 13.32 3.48
CA LEU A 13 -24.84 11.87 3.61
C LEU A 13 -26.16 11.12 3.46
N ARG A 14 -27.28 11.71 3.93
CA ARG A 14 -28.64 11.16 3.85
C ARG A 14 -29.40 11.60 2.59
N ASN A 15 -28.87 12.55 1.83
CA ASN A 15 -29.51 13.00 0.60
C ASN A 15 -29.55 11.86 -0.43
N GLU A 16 -30.63 11.73 -1.17
CA GLU A 16 -30.75 10.75 -2.26
C GLU A 16 -30.20 11.28 -3.60
N ASP A 17 -30.01 12.60 -3.70
CA ASP A 17 -29.46 13.23 -4.89
C ASP A 17 -27.97 12.87 -5.07
N THR A 18 -27.73 12.01 -6.05
CA THR A 18 -26.40 11.52 -6.40
C THR A 18 -25.48 12.62 -6.95
N ALA A 19 -26.05 13.61 -7.66
CA ALA A 19 -25.27 14.71 -8.22
C ALA A 19 -24.83 15.67 -7.11
N ALA A 20 -25.71 15.96 -6.16
CA ALA A 20 -25.36 16.76 -4.98
C ALA A 20 -24.27 16.07 -4.14
N LYS A 21 -24.38 14.75 -3.93
CA LYS A 21 -23.31 13.96 -3.25
C LYS A 21 -22.00 13.99 -3.99
N TYR A 22 -22.01 13.88 -5.31
CA TYR A 22 -20.80 13.93 -6.12
C TYR A 22 -20.08 15.27 -5.94
N LYS A 23 -20.79 16.39 -6.09
CA LYS A 23 -20.23 17.72 -5.90
C LYS A 23 -19.64 17.91 -4.49
N ALA A 24 -20.37 17.48 -3.46
CA ALA A 24 -19.90 17.56 -2.09
C ALA A 24 -18.67 16.64 -1.84
N ALA A 25 -18.62 15.46 -2.45
CA ALA A 25 -17.47 14.55 -2.35
C ALA A 25 -16.20 15.16 -2.95
N GLU A 26 -16.32 15.84 -4.11
CA GLU A 26 -15.22 16.58 -4.72
C GLU A 26 -14.75 17.74 -3.84
N GLU A 27 -15.67 18.52 -3.29
CA GLU A 27 -15.35 19.63 -2.38
C GLU A 27 -14.63 19.14 -1.12
N TYR A 28 -15.11 18.05 -0.49
CA TYR A 28 -14.41 17.44 0.65
C TYR A 28 -13.04 16.89 0.27
N TYR A 29 -12.89 16.33 -0.94
CA TYR A 29 -11.61 15.84 -1.44
C TYR A 29 -10.61 16.99 -1.63
N GLU A 30 -11.02 18.09 -2.25
CA GLU A 30 -10.19 19.28 -2.47
C GLU A 30 -9.79 19.97 -1.16
N ASN A 31 -10.66 19.90 -0.13
CA ASN A 31 -10.38 20.41 1.23
C ASN A 31 -9.62 19.40 2.11
N GLU A 32 -9.13 18.27 1.56
CA GLU A 32 -8.42 17.22 2.29
C GLU A 32 -9.22 16.56 3.41
N GLU A 33 -10.55 16.68 3.38
CA GLU A 33 -11.45 16.03 4.32
C GLU A 33 -11.72 14.56 3.91
N TRP A 34 -10.62 13.80 3.79
CA TRP A 34 -10.55 12.47 3.17
C TRP A 34 -11.59 11.47 3.66
N ARG A 35 -11.90 11.48 4.95
CA ARG A 35 -12.90 10.57 5.52
C ARG A 35 -14.31 10.89 5.04
N ARG A 36 -14.65 12.18 4.92
CA ARG A 36 -15.95 12.60 4.41
C ARG A 36 -16.06 12.33 2.92
N ALA A 37 -15.00 12.64 2.17
CA ALA A 37 -14.92 12.34 0.75
C ALA A 37 -15.08 10.84 0.47
N SER A 38 -14.32 9.97 1.15
CA SER A 38 -14.38 8.52 0.95
C SER A 38 -15.76 7.95 1.20
N ASN A 39 -16.46 8.36 2.27
CA ASN A 39 -17.81 7.89 2.58
C ASN A 39 -18.84 8.28 1.49
N LEU A 40 -18.72 9.47 0.92
CA LEU A 40 -19.62 9.90 -0.16
C LEU A 40 -19.27 9.20 -1.47
N PHE A 41 -17.99 9.07 -1.83
CA PHE A 41 -17.57 8.32 -3.01
C PHE A 41 -17.99 6.86 -2.92
N GLU A 42 -17.92 6.22 -1.77
CA GLU A 42 -18.42 4.86 -1.55
C GLU A 42 -19.89 4.72 -1.93
N GLN A 43 -20.74 5.66 -1.47
CA GLN A 43 -22.17 5.62 -1.73
C GLN A 43 -22.53 5.86 -3.20
N ILE A 44 -21.75 6.71 -3.91
CA ILE A 44 -22.09 7.09 -5.27
C ILE A 44 -21.41 6.22 -6.35
N SER A 45 -20.25 5.59 -6.05
CA SER A 45 -19.51 4.79 -7.03
C SER A 45 -20.37 3.76 -7.78
N PRO A 46 -21.26 2.98 -7.13
CA PRO A 46 -22.10 2.02 -7.83
C PRO A 46 -23.08 2.69 -8.83
N LYS A 47 -23.56 3.90 -8.50
CA LYS A 47 -24.54 4.64 -9.29
C LYS A 47 -23.93 5.32 -10.53
N TYR A 48 -22.62 5.51 -10.53
CA TYR A 48 -21.87 6.11 -11.65
C TYR A 48 -21.19 5.08 -12.56
N ARG A 49 -21.34 3.78 -12.30
CA ARG A 49 -20.75 2.74 -13.15
C ARG A 49 -21.19 2.92 -14.61
N GLY A 50 -20.20 2.95 -15.51
CA GLY A 50 -20.43 3.15 -16.95
C GLY A 50 -20.69 4.60 -17.36
N ARG A 51 -20.61 5.57 -16.46
CA ARG A 51 -20.73 7.00 -16.76
C ARG A 51 -19.34 7.64 -16.91
N PRO A 52 -19.20 8.78 -17.62
CA PRO A 52 -17.92 9.46 -17.81
C PRO A 52 -17.21 9.84 -16.50
N GLN A 53 -17.96 10.11 -15.42
CA GLN A 53 -17.42 10.49 -14.13
C GLN A 53 -16.88 9.29 -13.32
N ALA A 54 -17.19 8.05 -13.72
CA ALA A 54 -16.85 6.85 -12.94
C ALA A 54 -15.33 6.71 -12.74
N GLU A 55 -14.54 7.03 -13.75
CA GLU A 55 -13.08 7.02 -13.67
C GLU A 55 -12.57 7.95 -12.54
N ARG A 56 -13.00 9.21 -12.57
CA ARG A 56 -12.59 10.21 -11.56
C ARG A 56 -13.04 9.83 -10.14
N ILE A 57 -14.29 9.35 -10.01
CA ILE A 57 -14.85 8.90 -8.74
C ILE A 57 -14.03 7.73 -8.17
N THR A 58 -13.70 6.74 -8.98
CA THR A 58 -12.95 5.56 -8.54
C THR A 58 -11.55 5.95 -8.08
N PHE A 59 -10.87 6.83 -8.82
CA PHE A 59 -9.54 7.31 -8.45
C PHE A 59 -9.58 8.13 -7.16
N PHE A 60 -10.49 9.08 -7.02
CA PHE A 60 -10.61 9.93 -5.83
C PHE A 60 -11.04 9.15 -4.60
N TYR A 61 -11.88 8.12 -4.77
CA TYR A 61 -12.24 7.21 -3.69
C TYR A 61 -11.01 6.45 -3.18
N ALA A 62 -10.25 5.83 -4.08
CA ALA A 62 -9.02 5.13 -3.73
C ALA A 62 -8.00 6.05 -3.04
N SER A 63 -7.81 7.26 -3.57
CA SER A 63 -6.92 8.27 -3.01
C SER A 63 -7.36 8.73 -1.61
N SER A 64 -8.67 8.90 -1.41
CA SER A 64 -9.22 9.24 -0.08
C SER A 64 -8.96 8.13 0.94
N LEU A 65 -9.13 6.86 0.53
CA LEU A 65 -8.84 5.70 1.37
C LEU A 65 -7.35 5.60 1.74
N LEU A 66 -6.45 5.89 0.78
CA LEU A 66 -5.01 5.96 1.03
C LEU A 66 -4.69 7.01 2.09
N ASN A 67 -5.24 8.21 1.97
CA ASN A 67 -4.97 9.33 2.88
C ASN A 67 -5.51 9.08 4.30
N ILE A 68 -6.62 8.35 4.45
CA ILE A 68 -7.08 7.89 5.78
C ILE A 68 -6.35 6.63 6.27
N LYS A 69 -5.31 6.18 5.56
CA LYS A 69 -4.48 5.00 5.88
C LYS A 69 -5.24 3.66 5.85
N ASN A 70 -6.35 3.59 5.13
CA ASN A 70 -7.06 2.33 4.85
C ASN A 70 -6.39 1.63 3.66
N TYR A 71 -5.14 1.19 3.87
CA TYR A 71 -4.26 0.70 2.81
C TYR A 71 -4.81 -0.53 2.09
N LEU A 72 -5.46 -1.44 2.83
CA LEU A 72 -6.02 -2.66 2.25
C LEU A 72 -7.09 -2.34 1.20
N THR A 73 -8.07 -1.52 1.58
CA THR A 73 -9.16 -1.15 0.68
C THR A 73 -8.67 -0.24 -0.43
N ALA A 74 -7.72 0.67 -0.14
CA ALA A 74 -7.12 1.56 -1.13
C ALA A 74 -6.39 0.76 -2.22
N ALA A 75 -5.56 -0.23 -1.86
CA ALA A 75 -4.87 -1.10 -2.80
C ALA A 75 -5.86 -1.76 -3.77
N TYR A 76 -6.90 -2.39 -3.23
CA TYR A 76 -7.95 -3.03 -4.03
C TYR A 76 -8.63 -2.05 -5.00
N LYS A 77 -8.96 -0.83 -4.52
CA LYS A 77 -9.61 0.19 -5.36
C LYS A 77 -8.71 0.75 -6.45
N PHE A 78 -7.41 0.90 -6.21
CA PHE A 78 -6.46 1.27 -7.23
C PHE A 78 -6.26 0.14 -8.25
N GLU A 79 -6.20 -1.12 -7.84
CA GLU A 79 -6.15 -2.26 -8.76
C GLU A 79 -7.42 -2.36 -9.62
N GLU A 80 -8.62 -2.13 -9.02
CA GLU A 80 -9.88 -2.02 -9.77
C GLU A 80 -9.81 -0.91 -10.81
N PHE A 81 -9.24 0.26 -10.44
CA PHE A 81 -9.08 1.38 -11.35
C PHE A 81 -8.21 1.01 -12.57
N VAL A 82 -7.03 0.43 -12.33
CA VAL A 82 -6.11 0.03 -13.41
C VAL A 82 -6.77 -0.99 -14.35
N LYS A 83 -7.52 -1.95 -13.81
CA LYS A 83 -8.26 -2.94 -14.62
C LYS A 83 -9.39 -2.33 -15.44
N ALA A 84 -10.12 -1.38 -14.85
CA ALA A 84 -11.28 -0.76 -15.50
C ALA A 84 -10.87 0.32 -16.52
N TYR A 85 -9.76 1.01 -16.29
CA TYR A 85 -9.30 2.17 -17.06
C TYR A 85 -7.81 2.05 -17.44
N PRO A 86 -7.40 0.99 -18.18
CA PRO A 86 -5.99 0.75 -18.49
C PRO A 86 -5.35 1.82 -19.41
N LEU A 87 -6.17 2.57 -20.15
CA LEU A 87 -5.73 3.66 -21.02
C LEU A 87 -5.83 5.05 -20.36
N SER A 88 -6.22 5.11 -19.10
CA SER A 88 -6.27 6.38 -18.35
C SER A 88 -4.87 6.96 -18.16
N GLN A 89 -4.76 8.28 -18.23
CA GLN A 89 -3.54 9.00 -17.83
C GLN A 89 -3.18 8.77 -16.34
N LYS A 90 -4.14 8.32 -15.54
CA LYS A 90 -3.96 7.99 -14.12
C LYS A 90 -3.64 6.51 -13.87
N ALA A 91 -3.60 5.66 -14.93
CA ALA A 91 -3.39 4.22 -14.74
C ALA A 91 -2.03 3.89 -14.13
N GLU A 92 -0.96 4.53 -14.59
CA GLU A 92 0.38 4.36 -14.03
C GLU A 92 0.45 4.83 -12.58
N GLU A 93 -0.09 6.02 -12.28
CA GLU A 93 -0.15 6.54 -10.91
C GLU A 93 -0.94 5.61 -9.99
N ALA A 94 -2.10 5.12 -10.44
CA ALA A 94 -2.93 4.19 -9.68
C ALA A 94 -2.21 2.85 -9.42
N ALA A 95 -1.49 2.32 -10.42
CA ALA A 95 -0.71 1.10 -10.25
C ALA A 95 0.41 1.27 -9.21
N TYR A 96 1.13 2.40 -9.26
CA TYR A 96 2.12 2.72 -8.24
C TYR A 96 1.51 2.86 -6.85
N LEU A 97 0.38 3.58 -6.72
CA LEU A 97 -0.29 3.78 -5.43
C LEU A 97 -0.88 2.47 -4.87
N ALA A 98 -1.33 1.55 -5.72
CA ALA A 98 -1.70 0.20 -5.30
C ALA A 98 -0.51 -0.53 -4.66
N ALA A 99 0.64 -0.60 -5.36
CA ALA A 99 1.86 -1.22 -4.85
C ALA A 99 2.36 -0.54 -3.57
N PHE A 100 2.30 0.79 -3.50
CA PHE A 100 2.64 1.56 -2.30
C PHE A 100 1.73 1.23 -1.10
N CYS A 101 0.43 0.97 -1.34
CA CYS A 101 -0.47 0.51 -0.29
C CYS A 101 -0.07 -0.85 0.27
N TYR A 102 0.40 -1.79 -0.56
CA TYR A 102 0.97 -3.07 -0.11
C TYR A 102 2.25 -2.86 0.72
N TYR A 103 3.14 -1.96 0.27
CA TYR A 103 4.32 -1.59 1.06
C TYR A 103 3.95 -1.07 2.46
N LYS A 104 2.93 -0.21 2.56
CA LYS A 104 2.44 0.32 3.85
C LYS A 104 1.83 -0.74 4.78
N GLN A 105 1.46 -1.90 4.27
CA GLN A 105 0.96 -3.04 5.04
C GLN A 105 2.06 -3.96 5.56
N SER A 106 3.31 -3.81 5.09
CA SER A 106 4.45 -4.59 5.57
C SER A 106 4.70 -4.34 7.06
N PRO A 107 4.65 -5.38 7.91
CA PRO A 107 4.86 -5.24 9.34
C PRO A 107 6.35 -5.04 9.70
N VAL A 108 6.62 -4.82 10.97
CA VAL A 108 8.00 -4.86 11.52
C VAL A 108 8.59 -6.26 11.38
N HIS A 109 9.92 -6.36 11.29
CA HIS A 109 10.64 -7.64 11.03
C HIS A 109 10.33 -8.74 12.06
N THR A 110 9.94 -8.41 13.29
CA THR A 110 9.62 -9.39 14.33
C THR A 110 8.35 -10.21 14.07
N LEU A 111 7.44 -9.71 13.24
CA LEU A 111 6.19 -10.38 12.87
C LEU A 111 6.36 -11.27 11.61
N THR A 112 5.31 -11.99 11.23
CA THR A 112 5.29 -12.76 9.96
C THR A 112 5.44 -11.83 8.77
N GLN A 113 6.22 -12.23 7.75
CA GLN A 113 6.61 -11.36 6.65
C GLN A 113 5.85 -11.64 5.34
N GLU A 114 4.72 -12.34 5.40
CA GLU A 114 3.89 -12.63 4.23
C GLU A 114 3.49 -11.34 3.48
N LYS A 115 3.06 -10.31 4.23
CA LYS A 115 2.71 -9.00 3.66
C LYS A 115 3.91 -8.24 3.09
N THR A 116 5.11 -8.48 3.61
CA THR A 116 6.34 -7.91 3.07
C THR A 116 6.69 -8.55 1.73
N ILE A 117 6.55 -9.87 1.61
CA ILE A 117 6.78 -10.60 0.36
C ILE A 117 5.75 -10.16 -0.69
N GLU A 118 4.46 -10.12 -0.35
CA GLU A 118 3.40 -9.63 -1.22
C GLU A 118 3.68 -8.18 -1.71
N ALA A 119 4.17 -7.32 -0.83
CA ALA A 119 4.51 -5.94 -1.20
C ALA A 119 5.69 -5.88 -2.19
N ILE A 120 6.71 -6.72 -2.01
CA ILE A 120 7.83 -6.83 -2.96
C ILE A 120 7.32 -7.28 -4.33
N GLU A 121 6.46 -8.28 -4.39
CA GLU A 121 5.86 -8.78 -5.63
C GLU A 121 5.08 -7.67 -6.34
N LYS A 122 4.23 -6.94 -5.63
CA LYS A 122 3.43 -5.83 -6.20
C LYS A 122 4.27 -4.67 -6.70
N LEU A 123 5.32 -4.29 -5.98
CA LEU A 123 6.27 -3.28 -6.45
C LEU A 123 7.04 -3.75 -7.68
N GLN A 124 7.43 -5.03 -7.73
CA GLN A 124 8.12 -5.62 -8.87
C GLN A 124 7.21 -5.72 -10.10
N GLU A 125 5.92 -6.05 -9.92
CA GLU A 125 4.90 -5.98 -10.98
C GLU A 125 4.84 -4.57 -11.57
N PHE A 126 4.77 -3.53 -10.73
CA PHE A 126 4.77 -2.14 -11.19
C PHE A 126 6.03 -1.80 -11.99
N ILE A 127 7.22 -2.14 -11.47
CA ILE A 127 8.52 -1.90 -12.13
C ILE A 127 8.56 -2.54 -13.51
N ASN A 128 8.07 -3.77 -13.64
CA ASN A 128 8.06 -4.52 -14.89
C ASN A 128 7.07 -3.96 -15.91
N PHE A 129 5.87 -3.51 -15.46
CA PHE A 129 4.84 -2.96 -16.35
C PHE A 129 5.14 -1.54 -16.81
N TYR A 130 5.82 -0.73 -15.99
CA TYR A 130 6.09 0.68 -16.25
C TYR A 130 7.59 1.00 -16.19
N PRO A 131 8.43 0.41 -17.09
CA PRO A 131 9.89 0.53 -17.03
C PRO A 131 10.42 1.95 -17.29
N ASN A 132 9.59 2.85 -17.82
CA ASN A 132 9.93 4.24 -18.08
C ASN A 132 9.26 5.22 -17.11
N SER A 133 8.67 4.73 -16.03
CA SER A 133 7.98 5.55 -15.03
C SER A 133 8.95 6.44 -14.27
N GLU A 134 8.55 7.68 -14.00
CA GLU A 134 9.26 8.56 -13.06
C GLU A 134 9.27 8.01 -11.63
N LYS A 135 8.37 7.07 -11.30
CA LYS A 135 8.29 6.41 -10.00
C LYS A 135 9.20 5.17 -9.88
N LEU A 136 9.91 4.80 -10.95
CA LEU A 136 10.73 3.58 -11.01
C LEU A 136 11.80 3.53 -9.90
N SER A 137 12.57 4.63 -9.75
CA SER A 137 13.59 4.72 -8.69
C SER A 137 12.98 4.53 -7.31
N ASN A 138 11.89 5.26 -7.04
CA ASN A 138 11.21 5.18 -5.75
C ASN A 138 10.68 3.76 -5.47
N ALA A 139 10.04 3.11 -6.46
CA ALA A 139 9.57 1.73 -6.32
C ALA A 139 10.72 0.76 -6.04
N SER A 140 11.88 0.94 -6.71
CA SER A 140 13.08 0.12 -6.50
C SER A 140 13.66 0.31 -5.09
N ASP A 141 13.68 1.54 -4.60
CA ASP A 141 14.14 1.86 -3.24
C ASP A 141 13.25 1.18 -2.18
N LEU A 142 11.91 1.21 -2.39
CA LEU A 142 10.96 0.51 -1.51
C LEU A 142 11.17 -1.00 -1.53
N VAL A 143 11.43 -1.61 -2.68
CA VAL A 143 11.78 -3.05 -2.78
C VAL A 143 13.04 -3.34 -1.97
N GLN A 144 14.06 -2.50 -2.10
CA GLN A 144 15.31 -2.69 -1.36
C GLN A 144 15.11 -2.57 0.15
N GLU A 145 14.33 -1.61 0.60
CA GLU A 145 13.97 -1.47 2.03
C GLU A 145 13.28 -2.73 2.58
N LEU A 146 12.33 -3.28 1.82
CA LEU A 146 11.63 -4.50 2.21
C LEU A 146 12.55 -5.74 2.22
N ARG A 147 13.49 -5.82 1.28
CA ARG A 147 14.50 -6.90 1.25
C ARG A 147 15.42 -6.85 2.47
N VAL A 148 15.90 -5.65 2.83
CA VAL A 148 16.70 -5.45 4.06
C VAL A 148 15.91 -5.91 5.30
N LYS A 149 14.62 -5.63 5.36
CA LYS A 149 13.74 -6.10 6.45
C LYS A 149 13.66 -7.63 6.53
N LEU A 150 13.56 -8.32 5.40
CA LEU A 150 13.57 -9.78 5.36
C LEU A 150 14.92 -10.36 5.78
N GLU A 151 16.00 -9.73 5.34
CA GLU A 151 17.38 -10.08 5.69
C GLU A 151 17.60 -9.94 7.22
N GLU A 152 17.22 -8.81 7.80
CA GLU A 152 17.29 -8.58 9.24
C GLU A 152 16.53 -9.66 10.02
N LYS A 153 15.31 -10.00 9.59
CA LYS A 153 14.51 -11.06 10.21
C LYS A 153 15.25 -12.41 10.17
N ALA A 154 15.80 -12.78 9.02
CA ALA A 154 16.50 -14.06 8.87
C ALA A 154 17.72 -14.15 9.80
N PHE A 155 18.49 -13.06 9.91
CA PHE A 155 19.61 -12.96 10.83
C PHE A 155 19.17 -13.06 12.30
N GLU A 156 18.13 -12.31 12.71
CA GLU A 156 17.63 -12.32 14.09
C GLU A 156 17.10 -13.72 14.51
N ILE A 157 16.56 -14.52 13.60
CA ILE A 157 16.17 -15.90 13.88
C ILE A 157 17.40 -16.73 14.27
N GLY A 158 18.51 -16.62 13.55
CA GLY A 158 19.77 -17.31 13.87
C GLY A 158 20.33 -16.90 15.24
N LYS A 159 20.35 -15.61 15.54
CA LYS A 159 20.74 -15.09 16.85
C LYS A 159 19.85 -15.60 17.98
N GLN A 160 18.54 -15.73 17.72
CA GLN A 160 17.61 -16.25 18.72
C GLN A 160 17.92 -17.70 19.06
N TYR A 161 18.24 -18.58 18.09
CA TYR A 161 18.68 -19.95 18.35
C TYR A 161 19.96 -19.98 19.16
N ASN A 162 20.95 -19.14 18.85
CA ASN A 162 22.18 -19.04 19.64
C ASN A 162 21.88 -18.60 21.10
N LYS A 163 21.00 -17.62 21.28
CA LYS A 163 20.62 -17.12 22.63
C LYS A 163 19.97 -18.18 23.51
N ILE A 164 19.15 -19.06 22.94
CA ILE A 164 18.53 -20.18 23.67
C ILE A 164 19.44 -21.42 23.77
N ARG A 165 20.70 -21.31 23.30
CA ARG A 165 21.72 -22.35 23.31
C ARG A 165 21.40 -23.56 22.42
N ASP A 166 20.52 -23.42 21.46
CA ASP A 166 20.35 -24.40 20.39
C ASP A 166 21.36 -24.13 19.26
N TYR A 167 22.62 -24.40 19.56
CA TYR A 167 23.73 -24.10 18.65
C TYR A 167 23.64 -24.84 17.31
N LYS A 168 23.05 -26.06 17.33
CA LYS A 168 22.88 -26.84 16.10
C LYS A 168 21.94 -26.15 15.12
N SER A 169 20.79 -25.68 15.61
CA SER A 169 19.83 -24.93 14.80
C SER A 169 20.40 -23.55 14.41
N ALA A 170 21.12 -22.87 15.31
CA ALA A 170 21.79 -21.62 15.00
C ALA A 170 22.74 -21.74 13.81
N ILE A 171 23.64 -22.73 13.83
CA ILE A 171 24.60 -22.98 12.75
C ILE A 171 23.89 -23.23 11.41
N ILE A 172 22.83 -24.05 11.41
CA ILE A 172 22.08 -24.36 10.18
C ILE A 172 21.43 -23.09 9.63
N VAL A 173 20.73 -22.32 10.48
CA VAL A 173 20.03 -21.11 10.05
C VAL A 173 20.98 -20.01 9.60
N LEU A 174 22.08 -19.78 10.33
CA LEU A 174 23.06 -18.76 9.96
C LEU A 174 23.85 -19.11 8.69
N ASN A 175 24.17 -20.38 8.45
CA ASN A 175 24.77 -20.82 7.20
C ASN A 175 23.81 -20.62 6.01
N SER A 176 22.52 -20.97 6.17
CA SER A 176 21.50 -20.68 5.15
C SER A 176 21.38 -19.18 4.90
N PHE A 177 21.35 -18.38 5.97
CA PHE A 177 21.32 -16.90 5.86
C PHE A 177 22.48 -16.36 5.05
N ILE A 178 23.72 -16.79 5.31
CA ILE A 178 24.91 -16.35 4.56
C ILE A 178 24.84 -16.76 3.08
N SER A 179 24.25 -17.92 2.80
CA SER A 179 24.05 -18.42 1.43
C SER A 179 22.98 -17.63 0.69
N ASP A 180 21.88 -17.32 1.36
CA ASP A 180 20.72 -16.63 0.78
C ASP A 180 20.99 -15.11 0.60
N TYR A 181 21.84 -14.54 1.46
CA TYR A 181 22.22 -13.12 1.46
C TYR A 181 23.74 -12.91 1.35
N PRO A 182 24.38 -13.21 0.19
CA PRO A 182 25.84 -13.21 0.05
C PRO A 182 26.49 -11.84 0.24
N GLY A 183 25.74 -10.75 0.08
CA GLY A 183 26.21 -9.36 0.28
C GLY A 183 25.82 -8.74 1.61
N THR A 184 25.34 -9.54 2.55
CA THR A 184 24.82 -9.05 3.85
C THR A 184 25.88 -8.32 4.69
N PRO A 185 25.55 -7.17 5.30
CA PRO A 185 26.41 -6.54 6.29
C PRO A 185 26.56 -7.37 7.58
N TYR A 186 25.66 -8.32 7.84
CA TYR A 186 25.67 -9.20 9.02
C TYR A 186 26.55 -10.44 8.86
N ARG A 187 27.31 -10.56 7.76
CA ARG A 187 28.09 -11.77 7.45
C ARG A 187 29.09 -12.13 8.54
N GLU A 188 29.86 -11.16 9.02
CA GLU A 188 30.86 -11.38 10.07
C GLU A 188 30.21 -11.80 11.38
N ASP A 189 29.14 -11.12 11.77
CA ASP A 189 28.36 -11.46 12.96
C ASP A 189 27.75 -12.88 12.86
N ALA A 190 27.22 -13.23 11.69
CA ALA A 190 26.61 -14.54 11.46
C ALA A 190 27.65 -15.70 11.51
N LEU A 191 28.90 -15.43 11.18
CA LEU A 191 30.00 -16.40 11.30
C LEU A 191 30.52 -16.51 12.74
N PHE A 192 30.32 -15.49 13.56
CA PHE A 192 30.75 -15.45 14.94
C PHE A 192 29.81 -16.20 15.88
N PHE A 193 28.52 -16.21 15.60
CA PHE A 193 27.51 -16.91 16.41
C PHE A 193 27.44 -18.40 16.12
#